data_24cfd9463a8f67d6f43dc83748305609
#
_entry.id   24cfd9463a8f67d6f43dc83748305609
#
_cell.length_a   1.000
_cell.length_b   1.000
_cell.length_c   1.000
_cell.angle_alpha   90.00
_cell.angle_beta   90.00
_cell.angle_gamma   90.00
#
_symmetry.space_group_name_H-M   'P 1'
#
loop_
_entity.id
_entity.type
_entity.pdbx_description
1 polymer ?
#
loop_
_entity_poly.entity_id
_entity_poly.type
_entity_poly.pdbx_seq_one_letter_code
_entity_poly.pdbx_strand_id
1 'polypeptide(L)'
;MATRSSNTEAIARATGRPWSQWSKALHEASATELVHQQIAQLAATLMPKDLKNPEWWAQSVAVAFEQEIGRRVPGQAQDGSFQGSTTATLPTTLDGALERWLQAVSGLAEFNGQTLAEDPALSSSERWRYWRASFSDGTKTQVDIGLKGEKVSIAVNVTKAGNPEMVSEWKSFWRQILARTKG
;
A
#
# COMPACT_ATOMS: atom_id res chain seq x y z
N MET A 1 11.87 0.70 -7.15
CA MET A 1 10.74 1.11 -8.01
C MET A 1 9.96 2.15 -7.24
N ALA A 2 9.80 3.34 -7.80
CA ALA A 2 8.97 4.38 -7.19
C ALA A 2 7.55 3.85 -6.94
N THR A 3 6.95 4.28 -5.87
CA THR A 3 5.55 4.06 -5.57
C THR A 3 4.74 4.58 -6.76
N ARG A 4 3.81 3.78 -7.28
CA ARG A 4 3.05 4.16 -8.49
C ARG A 4 2.29 5.46 -8.25
N SER A 5 2.40 6.39 -9.21
CA SER A 5 1.42 7.47 -9.36
C SER A 5 0.00 6.90 -9.47
N SER A 6 -0.99 7.67 -9.09
CA SER A 6 -2.40 7.29 -9.24
C SER A 6 -2.68 6.88 -10.68
N ASN A 7 -3.47 5.82 -10.85
CA ASN A 7 -3.80 5.31 -12.18
C ASN A 7 -4.96 6.12 -12.78
N THR A 8 -4.65 7.27 -13.36
CA THR A 8 -5.62 8.18 -13.99
C THR A 8 -6.35 7.53 -15.18
N GLU A 9 -5.71 6.56 -15.86
CA GLU A 9 -6.38 5.78 -16.92
C GLU A 9 -7.45 4.84 -16.36
N ALA A 10 -7.21 4.22 -15.19
CA ALA A 10 -8.21 3.39 -14.53
C ALA A 10 -9.41 4.24 -14.07
N ILE A 11 -9.15 5.45 -13.52
CA ILE A 11 -10.19 6.41 -13.18
C ILE A 11 -11.01 6.76 -14.43
N ALA A 12 -10.35 7.11 -15.53
CA ALA A 12 -11.02 7.47 -16.78
C ALA A 12 -11.89 6.33 -17.33
N ARG A 13 -11.37 5.10 -17.35
CA ARG A 13 -12.13 3.93 -17.79
C ARG A 13 -13.36 3.64 -16.93
N ALA A 14 -13.21 3.75 -15.63
CA ALA A 14 -14.30 3.44 -14.69
C ALA A 14 -15.39 4.52 -14.68
N THR A 15 -14.99 5.78 -14.74
CA THR A 15 -15.93 6.91 -14.62
C THR A 15 -16.45 7.41 -15.96
N GLY A 16 -15.88 6.95 -17.09
CA GLY A 16 -16.18 7.46 -18.44
C GLY A 16 -15.70 8.91 -18.68
N ARG A 17 -14.96 9.50 -17.74
CA ARG A 17 -14.45 10.86 -17.79
C ARG A 17 -12.93 10.88 -17.86
N PRO A 18 -12.31 11.42 -18.91
CA PRO A 18 -10.85 11.57 -19.00
C PRO A 18 -10.26 12.37 -17.84
N TRP A 19 -9.02 12.07 -17.46
CA TRP A 19 -8.38 12.75 -16.34
C TRP A 19 -8.33 14.28 -16.52
N SER A 20 -8.07 14.77 -17.74
CA SER A 20 -8.07 16.21 -18.06
C SER A 20 -9.39 16.90 -17.71
N GLN A 21 -10.52 16.21 -17.85
CA GLN A 21 -11.83 16.75 -17.47
C GLN A 21 -12.05 16.70 -15.96
N TRP A 22 -11.51 15.69 -15.27
CA TRP A 22 -11.51 15.65 -13.80
C TRP A 22 -10.69 16.78 -13.22
N SER A 23 -9.43 16.92 -13.66
CA SER A 23 -8.53 17.99 -13.25
C SER A 23 -9.16 19.36 -13.46
N LYS A 24 -9.69 19.62 -14.66
CA LYS A 24 -10.37 20.88 -14.97
C LYS A 24 -11.54 21.16 -14.03
N ALA A 25 -12.44 20.21 -13.83
CA ALA A 25 -13.61 20.38 -12.97
C ALA A 25 -13.23 20.67 -11.51
N LEU A 26 -12.17 20.01 -11.00
CA LEU A 26 -11.68 20.23 -9.65
C LEU A 26 -11.00 21.60 -9.51
N HIS A 27 -10.23 22.04 -10.50
CA HIS A 27 -9.65 23.39 -10.51
C HIS A 27 -10.74 24.48 -10.57
N GLU A 28 -11.75 24.33 -11.42
CA GLU A 28 -12.88 25.25 -11.54
C GLU A 28 -13.68 25.36 -10.24
N ALA A 29 -13.73 24.27 -9.46
CA ALA A 29 -14.36 24.24 -8.14
C ALA A 29 -13.42 24.69 -6.99
N SER A 30 -12.26 25.26 -7.29
CA SER A 30 -11.25 25.70 -6.32
C SER A 30 -10.79 24.59 -5.37
N ALA A 31 -10.75 23.33 -5.85
CA ALA A 31 -10.37 22.18 -5.03
C ALA A 31 -8.91 22.24 -4.54
N THR A 32 -8.09 23.13 -5.10
CA THR A 32 -6.75 23.44 -4.59
C THR A 32 -6.77 24.03 -3.18
N GLU A 33 -7.86 24.59 -2.72
CA GLU A 33 -8.01 25.15 -1.38
C GLU A 33 -8.66 24.16 -0.39
N LEU A 34 -9.20 23.06 -0.89
CA LEU A 34 -9.95 22.08 -0.11
C LEU A 34 -9.04 21.03 0.53
N VAL A 35 -9.42 20.52 1.71
CA VAL A 35 -8.75 19.35 2.31
C VAL A 35 -9.20 18.06 1.60
N HIS A 36 -8.43 16.97 1.73
CA HIS A 36 -8.66 15.69 1.07
C HIS A 36 -10.12 15.21 1.12
N GLN A 37 -10.73 15.25 2.31
CA GLN A 37 -12.12 14.82 2.48
C GLN A 37 -13.11 15.64 1.64
N GLN A 38 -12.92 16.93 1.55
CA GLN A 38 -13.75 17.82 0.75
C GLN A 38 -13.55 17.60 -0.75
N ILE A 39 -12.31 17.36 -1.19
CA ILE A 39 -12.01 16.98 -2.58
C ILE A 39 -12.72 15.66 -2.93
N ALA A 40 -12.66 14.67 -2.05
CA ALA A 40 -13.34 13.39 -2.27
C ALA A 40 -14.87 13.54 -2.30
N GLN A 41 -15.45 14.35 -1.41
CA GLN A 41 -16.88 14.66 -1.43
C GLN A 41 -17.30 15.37 -2.73
N LEU A 42 -16.54 16.38 -3.16
CA LEU A 42 -16.77 17.05 -4.44
C LEU A 42 -16.69 16.07 -5.61
N ALA A 43 -15.64 15.23 -5.66
CA ALA A 43 -15.53 14.20 -6.69
C ALA A 43 -16.72 13.24 -6.67
N ALA A 44 -17.23 12.86 -5.50
CA ALA A 44 -18.39 11.99 -5.37
C ALA A 44 -19.65 12.58 -6.00
N THR A 45 -19.87 13.91 -5.90
CA THR A 45 -21.02 14.58 -6.55
C THR A 45 -20.95 14.56 -8.07
N LEU A 46 -19.76 14.39 -8.62
CA LEU A 46 -19.49 14.38 -10.06
C LEU A 46 -19.43 12.97 -10.66
N MET A 47 -19.59 11.91 -9.82
CA MET A 47 -19.55 10.52 -10.27
C MET A 47 -20.80 10.15 -11.06
N PRO A 48 -20.67 9.23 -12.05
CA PRO A 48 -21.84 8.63 -12.71
C PRO A 48 -22.74 7.90 -11.70
N LYS A 49 -24.07 8.02 -11.86
CA LYS A 49 -25.04 7.43 -10.93
C LYS A 49 -24.97 5.90 -10.85
N ASP A 50 -24.63 5.26 -11.98
CA ASP A 50 -24.58 3.79 -12.10
C ASP A 50 -23.19 3.21 -11.85
N LEU A 51 -22.26 4.04 -11.35
CA LEU A 51 -20.88 3.61 -11.10
C LEU A 51 -20.83 2.65 -9.90
N LYS A 52 -20.19 1.50 -10.07
CA LYS A 52 -19.93 0.57 -8.98
C LYS A 52 -18.85 1.13 -8.04
N ASN A 53 -19.15 1.17 -6.74
CA ASN A 53 -18.28 1.72 -5.69
C ASN A 53 -17.86 3.20 -5.94
N PRO A 54 -18.81 4.14 -6.11
CA PRO A 54 -18.50 5.52 -6.46
C PRO A 54 -17.62 6.22 -5.42
N GLU A 55 -17.81 5.90 -4.13
CA GLU A 55 -17.01 6.47 -3.04
C GLU A 55 -15.52 6.08 -3.15
N TRP A 56 -15.22 4.83 -3.52
CA TRP A 56 -13.84 4.39 -3.73
C TRP A 56 -13.18 5.13 -4.90
N TRP A 57 -13.92 5.35 -5.98
CA TRP A 57 -13.44 6.13 -7.11
C TRP A 57 -13.27 7.62 -6.78
N ALA A 58 -14.16 8.18 -5.95
CA ALA A 58 -14.03 9.55 -5.48
C ALA A 58 -12.75 9.76 -4.64
N GLN A 59 -12.42 8.83 -3.77
CA GLN A 59 -11.15 8.83 -3.06
C GLN A 59 -9.95 8.72 -4.03
N SER A 60 -10.06 7.87 -5.05
CA SER A 60 -9.01 7.72 -6.07
C SER A 60 -8.79 9.00 -6.86
N VAL A 61 -9.86 9.72 -7.20
CA VAL A 61 -9.80 11.04 -7.87
C VAL A 61 -9.14 12.07 -6.95
N ALA A 62 -9.52 12.13 -5.67
CA ALA A 62 -8.93 13.08 -4.72
C ALA A 62 -7.42 12.84 -4.57
N VAL A 63 -6.98 11.59 -4.42
CA VAL A 63 -5.54 11.24 -4.34
C VAL A 63 -4.80 11.65 -5.61
N ALA A 64 -5.38 11.37 -6.79
CA ALA A 64 -4.75 11.71 -8.07
C ALA A 64 -4.60 13.23 -8.24
N PHE A 65 -5.62 14.00 -7.83
CA PHE A 65 -5.59 15.44 -7.87
C PHE A 65 -4.56 16.03 -6.90
N GLU A 66 -4.50 15.54 -5.67
CA GLU A 66 -3.46 15.95 -4.70
C GLU A 66 -2.04 15.64 -5.19
N GLN A 67 -1.85 14.56 -5.95
CA GLN A 67 -0.57 14.25 -6.59
C GLN A 67 -0.26 15.23 -7.73
N GLU A 68 -1.25 15.58 -8.55
CA GLU A 68 -1.09 16.54 -9.65
C GLU A 68 -0.68 17.93 -9.15
N ILE A 69 -1.31 18.40 -8.09
CA ILE A 69 -1.00 19.73 -7.49
C ILE A 69 0.20 19.70 -6.52
N GLY A 70 0.91 18.57 -6.42
CA GLY A 70 2.13 18.43 -5.60
C GLY A 70 1.88 18.37 -4.07
N ARG A 71 0.63 18.25 -3.63
CA ARG A 71 0.29 18.12 -2.18
C ARG A 71 0.54 16.73 -1.63
N ARG A 72 0.63 15.73 -2.48
CA ARG A 72 0.91 14.35 -2.11
C ARG A 72 1.92 13.72 -3.04
N VAL A 73 2.92 13.11 -2.47
CA VAL A 73 3.87 12.29 -3.23
C VAL A 73 3.29 10.86 -3.37
N PRO A 74 3.45 10.19 -4.53
CA PRO A 74 3.02 8.80 -4.69
C PRO A 74 3.48 7.91 -3.52
N GLY A 75 2.55 7.17 -2.91
CA GLY A 75 2.82 6.34 -1.72
C GLY A 75 2.80 7.06 -0.38
N GLN A 76 2.54 8.35 -0.36
CA GLN A 76 2.36 9.10 0.87
C GLN A 76 0.98 8.82 1.46
N ALA A 77 0.94 8.50 2.76
CA ALA A 77 -0.28 8.36 3.54
C ALA A 77 -0.78 9.73 4.05
N GLN A 78 -1.99 9.76 4.62
CA GLN A 78 -2.58 11.01 5.13
C GLN A 78 -1.77 11.67 6.26
N ASP A 79 -1.02 10.87 7.03
CA ASP A 79 -0.17 11.34 8.11
C ASP A 79 1.22 11.82 7.65
N GLY A 80 1.43 11.91 6.33
CA GLY A 80 2.69 12.32 5.74
C GLY A 80 3.74 11.21 5.62
N SER A 81 3.54 10.05 6.28
CA SER A 81 4.45 8.90 6.15
C SER A 81 4.30 8.21 4.78
N PHE A 82 5.27 7.39 4.44
CA PHE A 82 5.29 6.65 3.19
C PHE A 82 5.07 5.16 3.41
N GLN A 83 4.52 4.50 2.39
CA GLN A 83 4.22 3.08 2.43
C GLN A 83 4.49 2.40 1.10
N GLY A 84 4.69 1.10 1.15
CA GLY A 84 4.85 0.28 -0.04
C GLY A 84 4.79 -1.20 0.29
N SER A 85 4.64 -2.03 -0.75
CA SER A 85 4.55 -3.47 -0.57
C SER A 85 5.41 -4.24 -1.56
N THR A 86 5.73 -5.47 -1.17
CA THR A 86 6.31 -6.49 -2.05
C THR A 86 5.67 -7.83 -1.76
N THR A 87 5.58 -8.71 -2.76
CA THR A 87 4.88 -9.98 -2.63
C THR A 87 5.66 -11.13 -3.24
N ALA A 88 5.46 -12.33 -2.69
CA ALA A 88 5.85 -13.60 -3.29
C ALA A 88 4.66 -14.57 -3.28
N THR A 89 4.69 -15.55 -4.16
CA THR A 89 3.67 -16.61 -4.21
C THR A 89 4.37 -17.96 -4.11
N LEU A 90 3.84 -18.83 -3.25
CA LEU A 90 4.42 -20.15 -2.96
C LEU A 90 3.40 -21.27 -3.20
N PRO A 91 3.80 -22.43 -3.74
CA PRO A 91 2.96 -23.61 -3.83
C PRO A 91 3.00 -24.37 -2.49
N THR A 92 2.29 -23.87 -1.48
CA THR A 92 2.26 -24.45 -0.12
C THR A 92 0.95 -24.10 0.58
N THR A 93 0.76 -24.57 1.82
CA THR A 93 -0.38 -24.21 2.69
C THR A 93 -0.15 -22.88 3.41
N LEU A 94 -1.19 -22.30 4.03
CA LEU A 94 -1.07 -21.07 4.83
C LEU A 94 -0.06 -21.23 5.96
N ASP A 95 -0.12 -22.35 6.68
CA ASP A 95 0.79 -22.64 7.80
C ASP A 95 2.21 -22.90 7.32
N GLY A 96 2.37 -23.65 6.22
CA GLY A 96 3.69 -23.87 5.61
C GLY A 96 4.32 -22.57 5.08
N ALA A 97 3.52 -21.61 4.60
CA ALA A 97 4.04 -20.30 4.21
C ALA A 97 4.45 -19.47 5.44
N LEU A 98 3.68 -19.53 6.53
CA LEU A 98 4.05 -18.88 7.79
C LEU A 98 5.33 -19.47 8.37
N GLU A 99 5.46 -20.80 8.40
CA GLU A 99 6.66 -21.48 8.89
C GLU A 99 7.91 -21.05 8.11
N ARG A 100 7.85 -21.06 6.77
CA ARG A 100 8.96 -20.59 5.92
C ARG A 100 9.27 -19.12 6.15
N TRP A 101 8.26 -18.28 6.38
CA TRP A 101 8.46 -16.88 6.73
C TRP A 101 9.20 -16.74 8.06
N LEU A 102 8.73 -17.42 9.10
CA LEU A 102 9.36 -17.40 10.42
C LEU A 102 10.80 -17.92 10.38
N GLN A 103 11.06 -18.97 9.62
CA GLN A 103 12.41 -19.49 9.41
C GLN A 103 13.30 -18.45 8.68
N ALA A 104 12.77 -17.76 7.67
CA ALA A 104 13.51 -16.77 6.91
C ALA A 104 13.90 -15.52 7.72
N VAL A 105 13.12 -15.17 8.75
CA VAL A 105 13.40 -14.04 9.66
C VAL A 105 14.04 -14.45 10.97
N SER A 106 14.09 -15.76 11.28
CA SER A 106 14.70 -16.24 12.51
C SER A 106 16.20 -15.94 12.56
N GLY A 107 16.68 -15.57 13.74
CA GLY A 107 18.11 -15.30 13.96
C GLY A 107 18.61 -13.97 13.35
N LEU A 108 17.75 -13.16 12.75
CA LEU A 108 18.14 -11.82 12.33
C LEU A 108 18.20 -10.89 13.55
N ALA A 109 19.37 -10.33 13.83
CA ALA A 109 19.56 -9.31 14.85
C ALA A 109 19.06 -7.96 14.37
N GLU A 110 19.16 -7.71 13.07
CA GLU A 110 18.77 -6.45 12.42
C GLU A 110 17.97 -6.71 11.15
N PHE A 111 17.06 -5.79 10.87
CA PHE A 111 16.20 -5.76 9.69
C PHE A 111 16.45 -4.45 8.93
N ASN A 112 17.06 -4.51 7.77
CA ASN A 112 17.47 -3.33 7.00
C ASN A 112 18.28 -2.31 7.85
N GLY A 113 19.19 -2.83 8.72
CA GLY A 113 19.97 -2.01 9.64
C GLY A 113 19.22 -1.46 10.86
N GLN A 114 17.98 -1.93 11.10
CA GLN A 114 17.16 -1.52 12.23
C GLN A 114 16.91 -2.70 13.17
N THR A 115 16.89 -2.47 14.47
CA THR A 115 16.48 -3.46 15.46
C THR A 115 14.97 -3.48 15.63
N LEU A 116 14.43 -4.59 16.14
CA LEU A 116 13.04 -4.63 16.57
C LEU A 116 12.80 -3.70 17.76
N ALA A 117 11.72 -2.93 17.71
CA ALA A 117 11.29 -2.10 18.86
C ALA A 117 10.58 -2.95 19.94
N GLU A 118 9.98 -4.05 19.53
CA GLU A 118 9.26 -5.01 20.36
C GLU A 118 9.24 -6.38 19.67
N ASP A 119 8.91 -7.43 20.39
CA ASP A 119 8.75 -8.77 19.78
C ASP A 119 7.63 -8.75 18.72
N PRO A 120 7.85 -9.41 17.57
CA PRO A 120 6.85 -9.45 16.52
C PRO A 120 5.56 -10.14 16.96
N ALA A 121 4.42 -9.54 16.63
CA ALA A 121 3.10 -10.08 16.92
C ALA A 121 2.64 -11.04 15.81
N LEU A 122 2.15 -12.21 16.21
CA LEU A 122 1.51 -13.19 15.33
C LEU A 122 0.01 -13.20 15.55
N SER A 123 -0.75 -13.34 14.49
CA SER A 123 -2.19 -13.62 14.57
C SER A 123 -2.65 -14.43 13.36
N SER A 124 -3.76 -15.13 13.51
CA SER A 124 -4.33 -15.95 12.45
C SER A 124 -5.86 -15.87 12.44
N SER A 125 -6.42 -16.10 11.26
CA SER A 125 -7.83 -16.36 11.05
C SER A 125 -7.97 -17.60 10.17
N GLU A 126 -9.21 -18.00 9.87
CA GLU A 126 -9.47 -19.12 8.96
C GLU A 126 -8.75 -18.98 7.61
N ARG A 127 -8.68 -17.75 7.06
CA ARG A 127 -8.19 -17.46 5.71
C ARG A 127 -6.84 -16.78 5.66
N TRP A 128 -6.29 -16.32 6.80
CA TRP A 128 -5.10 -15.48 6.84
C TRP A 128 -4.17 -15.86 7.98
N ARG A 129 -2.86 -15.63 7.75
CA ARG A 129 -1.82 -15.59 8.79
C ARG A 129 -1.16 -14.22 8.72
N TYR A 130 -0.82 -13.68 9.89
CA TYR A 130 -0.23 -12.34 10.00
C TYR A 130 1.02 -12.39 10.88
N TRP A 131 2.02 -11.66 10.45
CA TRP A 131 3.18 -11.31 11.23
C TRP A 131 3.34 -9.79 11.20
N ARG A 132 3.56 -9.15 12.36
CA ARG A 132 3.69 -7.70 12.47
C ARG A 132 4.90 -7.36 13.30
N ALA A 133 5.68 -6.36 12.84
CA ALA A 133 6.85 -5.85 13.55
C ALA A 133 6.90 -4.32 13.47
N SER A 134 7.46 -3.72 14.54
CA SER A 134 7.83 -2.33 14.62
C SER A 134 9.34 -2.23 14.78
N PHE A 135 9.97 -1.24 14.15
CA PHE A 135 11.42 -1.09 14.12
C PHE A 135 11.87 0.19 14.82
N SER A 136 13.15 0.25 15.20
CA SER A 136 13.76 1.35 15.94
C SER A 136 13.68 2.71 15.23
N ASP A 137 13.55 2.73 13.90
CA ASP A 137 13.35 3.94 13.08
C ASP A 137 11.87 4.40 13.01
N GLY A 138 10.96 3.71 13.71
CA GLY A 138 9.52 3.95 13.66
C GLY A 138 8.79 3.29 12.50
N THR A 139 9.49 2.70 11.55
CA THR A 139 8.90 1.94 10.44
C THR A 139 8.17 0.71 10.97
N LYS A 140 7.07 0.35 10.32
CA LYS A 140 6.29 -0.85 10.63
C LYS A 140 6.17 -1.75 9.42
N THR A 141 6.18 -3.04 9.67
CA THR A 141 5.92 -4.05 8.65
C THR A 141 4.79 -4.96 9.08
N GLN A 142 3.83 -5.17 8.18
CA GLN A 142 2.82 -6.21 8.30
C GLN A 142 2.97 -7.19 7.15
N VAL A 143 2.99 -8.47 7.48
CA VAL A 143 3.01 -9.57 6.52
C VAL A 143 1.65 -10.23 6.54
N ASP A 144 1.01 -10.25 5.38
CA ASP A 144 -0.29 -10.88 5.15
C ASP A 144 -0.06 -12.14 4.30
N ILE A 145 -0.42 -13.29 4.83
CA ILE A 145 -0.30 -14.58 4.15
C ILE A 145 -1.72 -15.09 3.89
N GLY A 146 -2.09 -15.22 2.63
CA GLY A 146 -3.45 -15.59 2.21
C GLY A 146 -3.47 -16.42 0.94
N LEU A 147 -4.60 -17.08 0.68
CA LEU A 147 -4.79 -17.88 -0.53
C LEU A 147 -4.87 -16.99 -1.79
N LYS A 148 -4.25 -17.46 -2.86
CA LYS A 148 -4.30 -16.89 -4.20
C LYS A 148 -4.46 -18.01 -5.22
N GLY A 149 -5.71 -18.39 -5.48
CA GLY A 149 -6.02 -19.61 -6.23
C GLY A 149 -5.50 -20.84 -5.48
N GLU A 150 -4.76 -21.70 -6.17
CA GLU A 150 -4.15 -22.90 -5.60
C GLU A 150 -2.80 -22.65 -4.87
N LYS A 151 -2.37 -21.41 -4.81
CA LYS A 151 -1.11 -20.99 -4.18
C LYS A 151 -1.38 -20.08 -2.99
N VAL A 152 -0.34 -19.83 -2.21
CA VAL A 152 -0.36 -18.87 -1.11
C VAL A 152 0.46 -17.64 -1.49
N SER A 153 -0.09 -16.46 -1.25
CA SER A 153 0.61 -15.19 -1.39
C SER A 153 1.13 -14.73 -0.03
N ILE A 154 2.39 -14.35 0.03
CA ILE A 154 2.99 -13.60 1.15
C ILE A 154 3.14 -12.16 0.68
N ALA A 155 2.36 -11.24 1.25
CA ALA A 155 2.45 -9.82 0.99
C ALA A 155 3.09 -9.10 2.18
N VAL A 156 4.21 -8.42 1.93
CA VAL A 156 4.93 -7.66 2.95
C VAL A 156 4.65 -6.18 2.72
N ASN A 157 3.98 -5.56 3.67
CA ASN A 157 3.55 -4.17 3.64
C ASN A 157 4.40 -3.36 4.60
N VAL A 158 5.13 -2.38 4.08
CA VAL A 158 5.91 -1.40 4.85
C VAL A 158 5.09 -0.14 5.01
N THR A 159 5.01 0.39 6.22
CA THR A 159 4.29 1.62 6.57
C THR A 159 5.11 2.48 7.52
N LYS A 160 4.73 3.74 7.69
CA LYS A 160 5.42 4.70 8.58
C LYS A 160 6.87 5.01 8.20
N ALA A 161 7.27 4.76 6.95
CA ALA A 161 8.57 5.21 6.47
C ALA A 161 8.60 6.74 6.33
N GLY A 162 9.74 7.36 6.62
CA GLY A 162 9.90 8.81 6.62
C GLY A 162 9.95 9.42 5.21
N ASN A 163 10.36 8.64 4.21
CA ASN A 163 10.49 9.10 2.83
C ASN A 163 10.37 7.93 1.84
N PRO A 164 10.23 8.20 0.52
CA PRO A 164 10.15 7.17 -0.52
C PRO A 164 11.38 6.28 -0.65
N GLU A 165 12.57 6.83 -0.38
CA GLU A 165 13.84 6.13 -0.42
C GLU A 165 13.86 5.00 0.61
N MET A 166 13.48 5.29 1.87
CA MET A 166 13.33 4.29 2.93
C MET A 166 12.36 3.17 2.52
N VAL A 167 11.23 3.51 1.88
CA VAL A 167 10.31 2.48 1.35
C VAL A 167 11.00 1.59 0.34
N SER A 168 11.82 2.16 -0.54
CA SER A 168 12.55 1.41 -1.58
C SER A 168 13.61 0.48 -0.97
N GLU A 169 14.33 0.93 0.04
CA GLU A 169 15.32 0.14 0.80
C GLU A 169 14.64 -1.02 1.54
N TRP A 170 13.59 -0.75 2.31
CA TRP A 170 12.80 -1.77 2.99
C TRP A 170 12.22 -2.81 2.03
N LYS A 171 11.70 -2.38 0.88
CA LYS A 171 11.19 -3.30 -0.15
C LYS A 171 12.30 -4.16 -0.75
N SER A 172 13.50 -3.62 -0.91
CA SER A 172 14.65 -4.37 -1.40
C SER A 172 15.07 -5.44 -0.39
N PHE A 173 15.19 -5.08 0.89
CA PHE A 173 15.45 -5.99 1.99
C PHE A 173 14.41 -7.12 2.04
N TRP A 174 13.11 -6.79 2.07
CA TRP A 174 12.05 -7.77 2.14
C TRP A 174 11.96 -8.69 0.92
N ARG A 175 12.36 -8.22 -0.27
CA ARG A 175 12.47 -9.12 -1.44
C ARG A 175 13.54 -10.19 -1.25
N GLN A 176 14.65 -9.86 -0.62
CA GLN A 176 15.70 -10.82 -0.30
C GLN A 176 15.20 -11.86 0.71
N ILE A 177 14.47 -11.43 1.75
CA ILE A 177 13.83 -12.34 2.71
C ILE A 177 12.79 -13.23 2.02
N LEU A 178 11.91 -12.66 1.19
CA LEU A 178 10.92 -13.42 0.43
C LEU A 178 11.57 -14.44 -0.54
N ALA A 179 12.75 -14.16 -1.06
CA ALA A 179 13.48 -15.11 -1.89
C ALA A 179 13.90 -16.37 -1.09
N ARG A 180 14.27 -16.20 0.19
CA ARG A 180 14.61 -17.32 1.09
C ARG A 180 13.42 -18.24 1.38
N THR A 181 12.18 -17.74 1.31
CA THR A 181 10.97 -18.56 1.53
C THR A 181 10.66 -19.52 0.38
N LYS A 182 11.33 -19.37 -0.78
CA LYS A 182 11.09 -20.16 -1.99
C LYS A 182 12.00 -21.39 -2.10
N GLY A 183 13.06 -21.42 -1.29
CA GLY A 183 14.10 -22.45 -1.30
C GLY A 183 13.68 -23.75 -0.68
#